data_0da92a5845f7b71c192d91658c225a9f
#
_entry.id   0da92a5845f7b71c192d91658c225a9f
#
_cell.length_a   1.000
_cell.length_b   1.000
_cell.length_c   1.000
_cell.angle_alpha   90.00
_cell.angle_beta   90.00
_cell.angle_gamma   90.00
#
_symmetry.space_group_name_H-M   'P 1'
#
loop_
_entity.id
_entity.type
_entity.pdbx_description
1 polymer ?
#
loop_
_entity_poly.entity_id
_entity_poly.type
_entity_poly.pdbx_seq_one_letter_code
_entity_poly.pdbx_strand_id
1 'polypeptide(L)'
;MRKAFSELDILRDRLGLTDQIVERAAYIYRKVEDKGLIWPWALGMLIAAVYIACRDSGKPRTIKDIAGAINIRRKEISRNVRVLTFELDLQVPILDPIQCIAKVANTAMINESTRRLAFGLLRELLSSKILTVGKNPMGLAASILYIASKEMGEDISQEELAKAAAVSEPTIRSRIKDIRKSLNICPTS
;
A
#
# COMPACT_ATOMS: atom_id res chain seq x y z
N MET A 1 28.42 5.57 -1.94
CA MET A 1 28.03 4.97 -0.65
C MET A 1 27.69 5.97 0.45
N ARG A 2 28.62 6.80 0.98
CA ARG A 2 28.32 7.72 2.13
C ARG A 2 27.08 8.60 1.92
N LYS A 3 26.88 9.17 0.74
CA LYS A 3 25.73 10.01 0.42
C LYS A 3 24.40 9.22 0.44
N ALA A 4 24.40 7.99 -0.05
CA ALA A 4 23.19 7.14 -0.07
C ALA A 4 22.76 6.73 1.34
N PHE A 5 23.70 6.46 2.25
CA PHE A 5 23.36 6.13 3.64
C PHE A 5 22.85 7.35 4.40
N SER A 6 23.41 8.54 4.18
CA SER A 6 22.85 9.79 4.75
C SER A 6 21.43 10.05 4.27
N GLU A 7 21.14 9.80 2.99
CA GLU A 7 19.77 9.90 2.47
C GLU A 7 18.83 8.83 3.07
N LEU A 8 19.36 7.63 3.34
CA LEU A 8 18.58 6.56 3.97
C LEU A 8 18.20 6.91 5.41
N ASP A 9 19.10 7.56 6.16
CA ASP A 9 18.79 8.06 7.51
C ASP A 9 17.69 9.12 7.50
N ILE A 10 17.76 10.05 6.54
CA ILE A 10 16.69 11.05 6.33
C ILE A 10 15.34 10.37 6.01
N LEU A 11 15.38 9.33 5.17
CA LEU A 11 14.18 8.55 4.85
C LEU A 11 13.63 7.78 6.05
N ARG A 12 14.53 7.22 6.87
CA ARG A 12 14.19 6.56 8.14
C ARG A 12 13.34 7.48 9.01
N ASP A 13 13.82 8.69 9.26
CA ASP A 13 13.15 9.65 10.14
C ASP A 13 11.82 10.13 9.55
N ARG A 14 11.80 10.50 8.28
CA ARG A 14 10.58 11.01 7.61
C ARG A 14 9.47 9.97 7.47
N LEU A 15 9.83 8.71 7.26
CA LEU A 15 8.87 7.62 7.02
C LEU A 15 8.64 6.76 8.27
N GLY A 16 9.36 7.00 9.37
CA GLY A 16 9.30 6.19 10.57
C GLY A 16 9.67 4.73 10.28
N LEU A 17 10.80 4.50 9.58
CA LEU A 17 11.25 3.16 9.22
C LEU A 17 11.92 2.48 10.42
N THR A 18 11.69 1.19 10.56
CA THR A 18 12.41 0.36 11.54
C THR A 18 13.79 0.00 11.02
N ASP A 19 14.72 -0.33 11.93
CA ASP A 19 16.09 -0.73 11.57
C ASP A 19 16.11 -1.90 10.58
N GLN A 20 15.22 -2.88 10.76
CA GLN A 20 15.07 -4.00 9.84
C GLN A 20 14.75 -3.56 8.39
N ILE A 21 13.90 -2.55 8.22
CA ILE A 21 13.57 -1.99 6.89
C ILE A 21 14.78 -1.27 6.31
N VAL A 22 15.48 -0.50 7.14
CA VAL A 22 16.69 0.25 6.74
C VAL A 22 17.79 -0.72 6.28
N GLU A 23 18.07 -1.76 7.06
CA GLU A 23 19.05 -2.81 6.72
C GLU A 23 18.68 -3.53 5.42
N ARG A 24 17.41 -3.90 5.26
CA ARG A 24 16.92 -4.54 4.03
C ARG A 24 17.04 -3.62 2.83
N ALA A 25 16.70 -2.35 2.96
CA ALA A 25 16.84 -1.35 1.90
C ALA A 25 18.32 -1.14 1.52
N ALA A 26 19.20 -1.04 2.51
CA ALA A 26 20.65 -0.93 2.30
C ALA A 26 21.21 -2.16 1.57
N TYR A 27 20.75 -3.36 1.94
CA TYR A 27 21.14 -4.60 1.27
C TYR A 27 20.73 -4.61 -0.22
N ILE A 28 19.47 -4.26 -0.50
CA ILE A 28 18.98 -4.17 -1.89
C ILE A 28 19.78 -3.14 -2.66
N TYR A 29 20.03 -1.96 -2.08
CA TYR A 29 20.77 -0.89 -2.73
C TYR A 29 22.22 -1.26 -3.05
N ARG A 30 22.93 -1.98 -2.17
CA ARG A 30 24.27 -2.51 -2.44
C ARG A 30 24.27 -3.44 -3.65
N LYS A 31 23.29 -4.35 -3.75
CA LYS A 31 23.15 -5.22 -4.92
C LYS A 31 22.94 -4.46 -6.22
N VAL A 32 22.24 -3.33 -6.17
CA VAL A 32 22.05 -2.43 -7.32
C VAL A 32 23.39 -1.78 -7.71
N GLU A 33 24.19 -1.37 -6.72
CA GLU A 33 25.51 -0.78 -6.92
C GLU A 33 26.47 -1.78 -7.55
N ASP A 34 26.51 -3.00 -7.03
CA ASP A 34 27.34 -4.09 -7.55
C ASP A 34 27.03 -4.43 -9.03
N LYS A 35 25.76 -4.25 -9.45
CA LYS A 35 25.33 -4.41 -10.85
C LYS A 35 25.51 -3.16 -11.72
N GLY A 36 26.05 -2.06 -11.18
CA GLY A 36 26.27 -0.82 -11.92
C GLY A 36 24.99 -0.06 -12.31
N LEU A 37 23.85 -0.35 -11.69
CA LEU A 37 22.53 0.19 -12.06
C LEU A 37 22.21 1.55 -11.41
N ILE A 38 23.14 2.10 -10.62
CA ILE A 38 22.88 3.32 -9.81
C ILE A 38 22.82 4.59 -10.66
N TRP A 39 23.70 4.71 -11.65
CA TRP A 39 23.81 5.94 -12.44
C TRP A 39 22.83 5.98 -13.62
N PRO A 40 22.10 7.09 -13.83
CA PRO A 40 22.09 8.38 -13.11
C PRO A 40 21.02 8.49 -12.00
N TRP A 41 20.42 7.40 -11.55
CA TRP A 41 19.18 7.35 -10.76
C TRP A 41 19.38 6.99 -9.28
N ALA A 42 20.52 7.31 -8.69
CA ALA A 42 20.93 6.88 -7.36
C ALA A 42 19.84 7.04 -6.27
N LEU A 43 19.28 8.24 -6.14
CA LEU A 43 18.21 8.52 -5.16
C LEU A 43 16.94 7.76 -5.48
N GLY A 44 16.52 7.70 -6.74
CA GLY A 44 15.33 6.97 -7.17
C GLY A 44 15.46 5.47 -6.94
N MET A 45 16.66 4.88 -7.11
CA MET A 45 16.92 3.47 -6.82
C MET A 45 16.91 3.19 -5.31
N LEU A 46 17.46 4.09 -4.49
CA LEU A 46 17.41 3.99 -3.04
C LEU A 46 15.96 4.00 -2.54
N ILE A 47 15.14 4.91 -3.04
CA ILE A 47 13.71 5.00 -2.69
C ILE A 47 12.95 3.75 -3.12
N ALA A 48 13.25 3.21 -4.29
CA ALA A 48 12.66 1.95 -4.74
C ALA A 48 13.08 0.78 -3.84
N ALA A 49 14.33 0.74 -3.39
CA ALA A 49 14.81 -0.26 -2.42
C ALA A 49 14.08 -0.14 -1.07
N VAL A 50 13.86 1.08 -0.56
CA VAL A 50 13.05 1.33 0.65
C VAL A 50 11.62 0.86 0.46
N TYR A 51 10.98 1.14 -0.68
CA TYR A 51 9.63 0.66 -0.97
C TYR A 51 9.55 -0.87 -0.93
N ILE A 52 10.50 -1.56 -1.57
CA ILE A 52 10.55 -3.03 -1.59
C ILE A 52 10.78 -3.56 -0.18
N ALA A 53 11.71 -2.98 0.59
CA ALA A 53 11.99 -3.38 1.96
C ALA A 53 10.76 -3.23 2.89
N CYS A 54 9.97 -2.15 2.74
CA CYS A 54 8.70 -1.99 3.47
C CYS A 54 7.70 -3.10 3.13
N ARG A 55 7.68 -3.55 1.87
CA ARG A 55 6.81 -4.66 1.44
C ARG A 55 7.26 -5.99 2.03
N ASP A 56 8.56 -6.29 1.96
CA ASP A 56 9.17 -7.49 2.53
C ASP A 56 8.93 -7.61 4.04
N SER A 57 8.96 -6.48 4.76
CA SER A 57 8.81 -6.45 6.22
C SER A 57 7.36 -6.45 6.72
N GLY A 58 6.38 -6.62 5.83
CA GLY A 58 4.96 -6.62 6.20
C GLY A 58 4.43 -5.29 6.76
N LYS A 59 5.19 -4.19 6.62
CA LYS A 59 4.79 -2.82 7.00
C LYS A 59 4.60 -1.96 5.74
N PRO A 60 3.55 -2.20 4.95
CA PRO A 60 3.40 -1.62 3.63
C PRO A 60 3.26 -0.10 3.68
N ARG A 61 4.14 0.59 2.97
CA ARG A 61 3.99 2.00 2.61
C ARG A 61 3.50 2.06 1.16
N THR A 62 2.55 2.95 0.87
CA THR A 62 2.14 3.16 -0.52
C THR A 62 3.18 4.01 -1.24
N ILE A 63 3.25 3.88 -2.58
CA ILE A 63 4.10 4.77 -3.39
C ILE A 63 3.72 6.25 -3.16
N LYS A 64 2.44 6.54 -2.85
CA LYS A 64 1.96 7.89 -2.54
C LYS A 64 2.52 8.39 -1.21
N ASP A 65 2.55 7.55 -0.17
CA ASP A 65 3.12 7.90 1.15
C ASP A 65 4.61 8.27 1.00
N ILE A 66 5.36 7.44 0.26
CA ILE A 66 6.79 7.66 0.03
C ILE A 66 7.02 8.91 -0.84
N ALA A 67 6.27 9.05 -1.94
CA ALA A 67 6.38 10.18 -2.84
C ALA A 67 6.09 11.51 -2.13
N GLY A 68 5.08 11.53 -1.24
CA GLY A 68 4.72 12.72 -0.46
C GLY A 68 5.78 13.10 0.57
N ALA A 69 6.44 12.12 1.20
CA ALA A 69 7.48 12.38 2.19
C ALA A 69 8.77 12.97 1.58
N ILE A 70 9.06 12.73 0.30
CA ILE A 70 10.37 13.01 -0.31
C ILE A 70 10.25 13.94 -1.53
N ASN A 71 9.05 14.37 -1.89
CA ASN A 71 8.76 15.21 -3.05
C ASN A 71 9.31 14.65 -4.38
N ILE A 72 9.11 13.33 -4.60
CA ILE A 72 9.49 12.62 -5.82
C ILE A 72 8.26 12.20 -6.62
N ARG A 73 8.38 12.11 -7.95
CA ARG A 73 7.25 11.71 -8.81
C ARG A 73 6.94 10.22 -8.63
N ARG A 74 5.67 9.88 -8.38
CA ARG A 74 5.20 8.48 -8.25
C ARG A 74 5.58 7.58 -9.43
N LYS A 75 5.55 8.14 -10.66
CA LYS A 75 5.95 7.41 -11.88
C LYS A 75 7.42 6.97 -11.84
N GLU A 76 8.29 7.82 -11.27
CA GLU A 76 9.71 7.53 -11.12
C GLU A 76 9.94 6.39 -10.13
N ILE A 77 9.30 6.44 -8.95
CA ILE A 77 9.36 5.35 -7.97
C ILE A 77 8.87 4.04 -8.60
N SER A 78 7.70 4.06 -9.26
CA SER A 78 7.13 2.86 -9.90
C SER A 78 8.03 2.27 -10.98
N ARG A 79 8.69 3.11 -11.76
CA ARG A 79 9.65 2.69 -12.79
C ARG A 79 10.85 2.01 -12.14
N ASN A 80 11.46 2.65 -11.15
CA ASN A 80 12.64 2.12 -10.48
C ASN A 80 12.34 0.83 -9.72
N VAL A 81 11.18 0.71 -9.09
CA VAL A 81 10.73 -0.55 -8.47
C VAL A 81 10.67 -1.69 -9.49
N ARG A 82 10.11 -1.45 -10.69
CA ARG A 82 10.09 -2.47 -11.76
C ARG A 82 11.48 -2.87 -12.21
N VAL A 83 12.38 -1.89 -12.37
CA VAL A 83 13.78 -2.16 -12.73
C VAL A 83 14.45 -3.03 -11.66
N LEU A 84 14.34 -2.66 -10.38
CA LEU A 84 14.93 -3.44 -9.29
C LEU A 84 14.36 -4.85 -9.20
N THR A 85 13.03 -4.97 -9.33
CA THR A 85 12.35 -6.27 -9.30
C THR A 85 12.85 -7.18 -10.42
N PHE A 86 13.00 -6.65 -11.63
CA PHE A 86 13.47 -7.41 -12.78
C PHE A 86 14.97 -7.74 -12.68
N GLU A 87 15.82 -6.74 -12.44
CA GLU A 87 17.28 -6.90 -12.45
C GLU A 87 17.83 -7.74 -11.29
N LEU A 88 17.15 -7.72 -10.15
CA LEU A 88 17.57 -8.47 -8.97
C LEU A 88 16.73 -9.72 -8.72
N ASP A 89 15.80 -10.07 -9.61
CA ASP A 89 14.85 -11.17 -9.48
C ASP A 89 14.14 -11.19 -8.10
N LEU A 90 13.66 -10.01 -7.68
CA LEU A 90 13.04 -9.86 -6.37
C LEU A 90 11.56 -10.26 -6.41
N GLN A 91 11.19 -11.18 -5.53
CA GLN A 91 9.79 -11.51 -5.28
C GLN A 91 9.18 -10.48 -4.32
N VAL A 92 8.60 -9.40 -4.86
CA VAL A 92 7.96 -8.36 -4.03
C VAL A 92 6.59 -8.86 -3.57
N PRO A 93 6.36 -9.06 -2.26
CA PRO A 93 5.09 -9.58 -1.77
C PRO A 93 3.91 -8.71 -2.20
N ILE A 94 2.80 -9.32 -2.58
CA ILE A 94 1.53 -8.62 -2.80
C ILE A 94 1.05 -8.08 -1.45
N LEU A 95 0.49 -6.86 -1.43
CA LEU A 95 -0.10 -6.30 -0.20
C LEU A 95 -1.20 -7.23 0.30
N ASP A 96 -1.07 -7.68 1.54
CA ASP A 96 -2.13 -8.44 2.20
C ASP A 96 -3.37 -7.52 2.41
N PRO A 97 -4.53 -7.87 1.86
CA PRO A 97 -5.75 -7.11 2.05
C PRO A 97 -6.15 -6.93 3.53
N ILE A 98 -5.83 -7.89 4.40
CA ILE A 98 -6.06 -7.80 5.85
C ILE A 98 -5.28 -6.63 6.44
N GLN A 99 -3.99 -6.54 6.13
CA GLN A 99 -3.14 -5.43 6.57
C GLN A 99 -3.60 -4.09 6.00
N CYS A 100 -4.11 -4.09 4.76
CA CYS A 100 -4.69 -2.89 4.16
C CYS A 100 -5.93 -2.40 4.91
N ILE A 101 -6.85 -3.31 5.30
CA ILE A 101 -8.02 -2.98 6.12
C ILE A 101 -7.58 -2.39 7.46
N ALA A 102 -6.64 -3.04 8.16
CA ALA A 102 -6.14 -2.55 9.43
C ALA A 102 -5.52 -1.14 9.30
N LYS A 103 -4.70 -0.90 8.27
CA LYS A 103 -4.09 0.41 8.01
C LYS A 103 -5.13 1.49 7.74
N VAL A 104 -6.08 1.25 6.85
CA VAL A 104 -7.12 2.23 6.49
C VAL A 104 -8.03 2.50 7.68
N ALA A 105 -8.45 1.47 8.41
CA ALA A 105 -9.30 1.58 9.58
C ALA A 105 -8.62 2.42 10.69
N ASN A 106 -7.34 2.20 10.95
CA ASN A 106 -6.58 3.01 11.91
C ASN A 106 -6.46 4.48 11.47
N THR A 107 -6.23 4.72 10.17
CA THR A 107 -6.09 6.09 9.64
C THR A 107 -7.43 6.85 9.65
N ALA A 108 -8.53 6.16 9.40
CA ALA A 108 -9.89 6.72 9.40
C ALA A 108 -10.60 6.63 10.76
N MET A 109 -9.88 6.16 11.83
CA MET A 109 -10.41 6.00 13.20
C MET A 109 -11.71 5.18 13.27
N ILE A 110 -11.80 4.12 12.46
CA ILE A 110 -12.99 3.25 12.39
C ILE A 110 -13.09 2.38 13.65
N ASN A 111 -14.33 2.22 14.16
CA ASN A 111 -14.63 1.41 15.32
C ASN A 111 -14.26 -0.07 15.13
N GLU A 112 -13.93 -0.75 16.23
CA GLU A 112 -13.52 -2.14 16.20
C GLU A 112 -14.64 -3.09 15.71
N SER A 113 -15.89 -2.79 15.98
CA SER A 113 -17.05 -3.55 15.48
C SER A 113 -17.13 -3.54 13.95
N THR A 114 -17.01 -2.36 13.35
CA THR A 114 -16.98 -2.18 11.89
C THR A 114 -15.76 -2.84 11.26
N ARG A 115 -14.62 -2.78 11.93
CA ARG A 115 -13.40 -3.47 11.50
C ARG A 115 -13.59 -4.99 11.45
N ARG A 116 -14.21 -5.59 12.47
CA ARG A 116 -14.52 -7.03 12.51
C ARG A 116 -15.47 -7.43 11.38
N LEU A 117 -16.50 -6.65 11.13
CA LEU A 117 -17.41 -6.88 10.01
C LEU A 117 -16.65 -6.80 8.67
N ALA A 118 -15.78 -5.81 8.50
CA ALA A 118 -14.96 -5.68 7.30
C ALA A 118 -14.04 -6.89 7.06
N PHE A 119 -13.47 -7.48 8.11
CA PHE A 119 -12.71 -8.73 7.97
C PHE A 119 -13.59 -9.92 7.57
N GLY A 120 -14.83 -9.98 8.06
CA GLY A 120 -15.80 -10.99 7.64
C GLY A 120 -16.11 -10.89 6.15
N LEU A 121 -16.46 -9.69 5.68
CA LEU A 121 -16.71 -9.40 4.26
C LEU A 121 -15.51 -9.71 3.37
N LEU A 122 -14.29 -9.40 3.84
CA LEU A 122 -13.07 -9.75 3.10
C LEU A 122 -12.92 -11.26 2.93
N ARG A 123 -13.12 -12.05 3.99
CA ARG A 123 -13.03 -13.52 3.92
C ARG A 123 -14.01 -14.10 2.92
N GLU A 124 -15.25 -13.59 2.91
CA GLU A 124 -16.27 -14.01 1.96
C GLU A 124 -15.88 -13.67 0.53
N LEU A 125 -15.34 -12.47 0.27
CA LEU A 125 -14.83 -12.08 -1.04
C LEU A 125 -13.64 -12.93 -1.50
N LEU A 126 -12.73 -13.28 -0.60
CA LEU A 126 -11.57 -14.12 -0.93
C LEU A 126 -11.99 -15.55 -1.30
N SER A 127 -13.04 -16.08 -0.66
CA SER A 127 -13.57 -17.41 -0.97
C SER A 127 -14.23 -17.47 -2.35
N SER A 128 -14.80 -16.37 -2.82
CA SER A 128 -15.46 -16.28 -4.14
C SER A 128 -14.50 -16.20 -5.34
N LYS A 129 -13.19 -16.08 -5.14
CA LYS A 129 -12.09 -15.99 -6.15
C LYS A 129 -12.24 -14.89 -7.23
N ILE A 130 -13.29 -14.11 -7.24
CA ILE A 130 -13.69 -13.26 -8.38
C ILE A 130 -13.04 -11.87 -8.40
N LEU A 131 -12.65 -11.30 -7.24
CA LEU A 131 -12.36 -9.87 -7.13
C LEU A 131 -10.92 -9.46 -6.80
N THR A 132 -10.02 -10.39 -6.55
CA THR A 132 -8.70 -10.08 -5.98
C THR A 132 -7.58 -9.90 -7.01
N VAL A 133 -7.75 -10.39 -8.22
CA VAL A 133 -6.68 -10.39 -9.24
C VAL A 133 -6.52 -9.02 -9.90
N GLY A 134 -5.30 -8.47 -9.85
CA GLY A 134 -4.90 -7.27 -10.60
C GLY A 134 -5.41 -5.94 -10.06
N LYS A 135 -6.05 -5.91 -8.90
CA LYS A 135 -6.69 -4.71 -8.36
C LYS A 135 -5.95 -4.17 -7.12
N ASN A 136 -5.93 -2.84 -6.95
CA ASN A 136 -5.24 -2.18 -5.81
C ASN A 136 -5.84 -2.62 -4.46
N PRO A 137 -5.07 -3.30 -3.57
CA PRO A 137 -5.57 -3.79 -2.29
C PRO A 137 -6.05 -2.69 -1.33
N MET A 138 -5.44 -1.49 -1.39
CA MET A 138 -5.87 -0.35 -0.58
C MET A 138 -7.27 0.14 -0.98
N GLY A 139 -7.57 0.16 -2.29
CA GLY A 139 -8.90 0.50 -2.79
C GLY A 139 -9.95 -0.55 -2.40
N LEU A 140 -9.58 -1.83 -2.40
CA LEU A 140 -10.43 -2.92 -1.92
C LEU A 140 -10.74 -2.75 -0.42
N ALA A 141 -9.72 -2.53 0.40
CA ALA A 141 -9.85 -2.33 1.83
C ALA A 141 -10.77 -1.15 2.18
N ALA A 142 -10.57 0.00 1.54
CA ALA A 142 -11.42 1.17 1.74
C ALA A 142 -12.88 0.91 1.35
N SER A 143 -13.12 0.18 0.27
CA SER A 143 -14.48 -0.12 -0.19
C SER A 143 -15.21 -1.10 0.73
N ILE A 144 -14.49 -2.10 1.27
CA ILE A 144 -15.04 -3.04 2.25
C ILE A 144 -15.37 -2.30 3.55
N LEU A 145 -14.46 -1.42 4.02
CA LEU A 145 -14.69 -0.61 5.22
C LEU A 145 -15.89 0.33 5.05
N TYR A 146 -16.08 0.91 3.87
CA TYR A 146 -17.26 1.73 3.58
C TYR A 146 -18.55 0.93 3.69
N ILE A 147 -18.61 -0.28 3.11
CA ILE A 147 -19.78 -1.14 3.21
C ILE A 147 -20.05 -1.50 4.67
N ALA A 148 -19.02 -1.94 5.39
CA ALA A 148 -19.13 -2.29 6.80
C ALA A 148 -19.59 -1.11 7.68
N SER A 149 -19.06 0.10 7.45
CA SER A 149 -19.46 1.29 8.20
C SER A 149 -20.94 1.63 8.00
N LYS A 150 -21.44 1.52 6.76
CA LYS A 150 -22.87 1.77 6.49
C LYS A 150 -23.78 0.71 7.12
N GLU A 151 -23.36 -0.56 7.16
CA GLU A 151 -24.11 -1.61 7.86
C GLU A 151 -24.12 -1.43 9.39
N MET A 152 -23.06 -0.87 9.95
CA MET A 152 -22.94 -0.57 11.38
C MET A 152 -23.51 0.79 11.77
N GLY A 153 -24.05 1.57 10.83
CA GLY A 153 -24.60 2.90 11.08
C GLY A 153 -23.54 3.99 11.35
N GLU A 154 -22.27 3.74 10.99
CA GLU A 154 -21.23 4.77 11.08
C GLU A 154 -21.30 5.73 9.90
N ASP A 155 -21.24 7.04 10.18
CA ASP A 155 -21.30 8.07 9.14
C ASP A 155 -19.89 8.45 8.65
N ILE A 156 -19.29 7.54 7.86
CA ILE A 156 -17.99 7.76 7.22
C ILE A 156 -18.20 7.94 5.72
N SER A 157 -17.61 9.00 5.18
CA SER A 157 -17.72 9.33 3.77
C SER A 157 -16.74 8.53 2.89
N GLN A 158 -17.09 8.37 1.60
CA GLN A 158 -16.18 7.78 0.61
C GLN A 158 -14.91 8.62 0.45
N GLU A 159 -15.01 9.93 0.60
CA GLU A 159 -13.87 10.85 0.50
C GLU A 159 -12.87 10.65 1.64
N GLU A 160 -13.33 10.49 2.89
CA GLU A 160 -12.46 10.21 4.04
C GLU A 160 -11.71 8.90 3.87
N LEU A 161 -12.41 7.84 3.45
CA LEU A 161 -11.78 6.55 3.16
C LEU A 161 -10.84 6.61 1.95
N ALA A 162 -11.14 7.42 0.95
CA ALA A 162 -10.25 7.65 -0.19
C ALA A 162 -8.94 8.32 0.24
N LYS A 163 -9.03 9.32 1.13
CA LYS A 163 -7.86 9.98 1.73
C LYS A 163 -7.04 8.98 2.56
N ALA A 164 -7.71 8.24 3.46
CA ALA A 164 -7.05 7.24 4.33
C ALA A 164 -6.34 6.11 3.54
N ALA A 165 -6.96 5.65 2.46
CA ALA A 165 -6.40 4.62 1.58
C ALA A 165 -5.44 5.16 0.52
N ALA A 166 -5.27 6.47 0.40
CA ALA A 166 -4.47 7.14 -0.64
C ALA A 166 -4.90 6.78 -2.09
N VAL A 167 -6.19 6.54 -2.30
CA VAL A 167 -6.82 6.27 -3.61
C VAL A 167 -7.77 7.40 -4.02
N SER A 168 -8.34 7.33 -5.21
CA SER A 168 -9.37 8.28 -5.64
C SER A 168 -10.77 7.80 -5.22
N GLU A 169 -11.68 8.72 -4.92
CA GLU A 169 -13.07 8.41 -4.61
C GLU A 169 -13.78 7.61 -5.72
N PRO A 170 -13.62 7.94 -7.02
CA PRO A 170 -14.17 7.12 -8.10
C PRO A 170 -13.70 5.65 -8.05
N THR A 171 -12.46 5.41 -7.57
CA THR A 171 -11.95 4.05 -7.38
C THR A 171 -12.75 3.30 -6.31
N ILE A 172 -13.05 3.95 -5.19
CA ILE A 172 -13.87 3.35 -4.12
C ILE A 172 -15.28 3.09 -4.62
N ARG A 173 -15.90 4.07 -5.27
CA ARG A 173 -17.26 3.95 -5.81
C ARG A 173 -17.41 2.78 -6.79
N SER A 174 -16.47 2.65 -7.72
CA SER A 174 -16.45 1.51 -8.67
C SER A 174 -16.30 0.17 -7.93
N ARG A 175 -15.46 0.13 -6.90
CA ARG A 175 -15.22 -1.08 -6.12
C ARG A 175 -16.41 -1.51 -5.28
N ILE A 176 -17.08 -0.56 -4.63
CA ILE A 176 -18.30 -0.82 -3.86
C ILE A 176 -19.33 -1.51 -4.75
N LYS A 177 -19.49 -1.02 -5.99
CA LYS A 177 -20.40 -1.62 -6.97
C LYS A 177 -20.01 -3.06 -7.30
N ASP A 178 -18.71 -3.32 -7.53
CA ASP A 178 -18.19 -4.66 -7.81
C ASP A 178 -18.43 -5.61 -6.63
N ILE A 179 -18.13 -5.17 -5.40
CA ILE A 179 -18.25 -5.97 -4.17
C ILE A 179 -19.73 -6.31 -3.90
N ARG A 180 -20.62 -5.32 -3.96
CA ARG A 180 -22.05 -5.54 -3.76
C ARG A 180 -22.61 -6.56 -4.73
N LYS A 181 -22.21 -6.47 -6.00
CA LYS A 181 -22.61 -7.45 -7.03
C LYS A 181 -22.11 -8.85 -6.70
N SER A 182 -20.90 -8.98 -6.17
CA SER A 182 -20.29 -10.30 -5.86
C SER A 182 -20.86 -10.95 -4.60
N LEU A 183 -21.23 -10.15 -3.60
CA LEU A 183 -21.79 -10.62 -2.34
C LEU A 183 -23.33 -10.59 -2.31
N ASN A 184 -23.99 -10.24 -3.43
CA ASN A 184 -25.43 -10.04 -3.51
C ASN A 184 -26.00 -9.09 -2.43
N ILE A 185 -25.21 -8.09 -2.00
CA ILE A 185 -25.61 -7.08 -1.01
C ILE A 185 -26.47 -6.03 -1.70
N CYS A 186 -27.71 -5.86 -1.24
CA CYS A 186 -28.61 -4.82 -1.72
C CYS A 186 -28.00 -3.41 -1.50
N PRO A 187 -28.19 -2.45 -2.43
CA PRO A 187 -27.80 -1.08 -2.19
C PRO A 187 -28.62 -0.53 -1.01
N THR A 188 -27.95 -0.20 0.09
CA THR A 188 -28.55 0.65 1.13
C THR A 188 -28.81 2.02 0.53
N SER A 189 -30.07 2.44 0.59
CA SER A 189 -30.58 3.75 0.14
C SER A 189 -29.81 4.90 0.75
#